data_c46175a6ad8d07caeddb73b02279a397
#
_entry.id   c46175a6ad8d07caeddb73b02279a397
#
_cell.length_a   1.000
_cell.length_b   1.000
_cell.length_c   1.000
_cell.angle_alpha   90.00
_cell.angle_beta   90.00
_cell.angle_gamma   90.00
#
_symmetry.space_group_name_H-M   'P 1'
#
loop_
_entity.id
_entity.type
_entity.pdbx_description
1 polymer ?
#
loop_
_entity_poly.entity_id
_entity_poly.type
_entity_poly.pdbx_seq_one_letter_code
_entity_poly.pdbx_strand_id
1 'polypeptide(L)'
;MKKLLASLLAAFALVSGAQASGGALVLDKFPTERVTDLAALQNGAKIFANYCLNCHAAAFMRFNRLKDIGLTEQQIKDNLLFPTEKVGDVMKVSLNPKDAKEWFGATPPDLTLVAR
;
A
#
# COMPACT_ATOMS: atom_id res chain seq x y z
N MET A 1 3.76 24.71 48.71
CA MET A 1 4.96 24.42 47.92
C MET A 1 5.28 22.92 47.81
N LYS A 2 5.39 22.17 48.92
CA LYS A 2 5.72 20.73 48.92
C LYS A 2 4.73 19.87 48.11
N LYS A 3 3.41 20.16 48.15
CA LYS A 3 2.39 19.41 47.40
C LYS A 3 2.45 19.69 45.89
N LEU A 4 2.81 20.91 45.50
CA LEU A 4 3.01 21.27 44.08
C LEU A 4 4.25 20.60 43.48
N LEU A 5 5.32 20.51 44.22
CA LEU A 5 6.53 19.80 43.80
C LEU A 5 6.29 18.29 43.67
N ALA A 6 5.51 17.69 44.55
CA ALA A 6 5.17 16.27 44.50
C ALA A 6 4.27 15.94 43.29
N SER A 7 3.32 16.82 42.96
CA SER A 7 2.47 16.62 41.78
C SER A 7 3.22 16.80 40.47
N LEU A 8 4.18 17.74 40.40
CA LEU A 8 5.07 17.92 39.24
C LEU A 8 5.99 16.71 39.02
N LEU A 9 6.56 16.18 40.10
CA LEU A 9 7.39 14.96 40.03
C LEU A 9 6.61 13.72 39.62
N ALA A 10 5.37 13.58 40.09
CA ALA A 10 4.49 12.49 39.69
C ALA A 10 4.05 12.59 38.19
N ALA A 11 3.77 13.81 37.72
CA ALA A 11 3.46 14.05 36.28
C ALA A 11 4.68 13.75 35.40
N PHE A 12 5.89 14.11 35.82
CA PHE A 12 7.12 13.81 35.08
C PHE A 12 7.44 12.31 35.00
N ALA A 13 7.15 11.56 36.08
CA ALA A 13 7.33 10.11 36.11
C ALA A 13 6.36 9.36 35.19
N LEU A 14 5.16 9.90 34.96
CA LEU A 14 4.17 9.30 34.04
C LEU A 14 4.50 9.51 32.56
N VAL A 15 5.20 10.59 32.21
CA VAL A 15 5.62 10.89 30.83
C VAL A 15 6.81 10.00 30.40
N SER A 16 7.64 9.58 31.33
CA SER A 16 8.83 8.76 31.03
C SER A 16 8.51 7.30 30.65
N GLY A 17 7.26 6.84 30.88
CA GLY A 17 6.83 5.46 30.58
C GLY A 17 6.33 5.24 29.16
N ALA A 18 6.13 6.28 28.36
CA ALA A 18 5.64 6.18 26.99
C ALA A 18 6.79 6.00 25.98
N GLN A 19 7.71 5.09 26.26
CA GLN A 19 8.61 4.61 25.21
C GLN A 19 7.83 3.62 24.34
N ALA A 20 7.38 4.08 23.18
CA ALA A 20 6.99 3.16 22.13
C ALA A 20 8.16 2.19 21.92
N SER A 21 7.91 0.92 22.15
CA SER A 21 8.90 -0.15 21.93
C SER A 21 9.15 -0.29 20.42
N GLY A 22 9.85 0.67 19.84
CA GLY A 22 10.38 0.61 18.51
C GLY A 22 11.58 -0.33 18.51
N GLY A 23 11.33 -1.64 18.59
CA GLY A 23 12.33 -2.60 18.17
C GLY A 23 12.74 -2.19 16.75
N ALA A 24 14.03 -2.07 16.46
CA ALA A 24 14.52 -1.75 15.13
C ALA A 24 14.01 -2.85 14.19
N LEU A 25 12.98 -2.50 13.37
CA LEU A 25 12.45 -3.41 12.36
C LEU A 25 13.55 -3.57 11.31
N VAL A 26 14.12 -4.75 11.21
CA VAL A 26 15.07 -5.07 10.14
C VAL A 26 14.23 -5.26 8.87
N LEU A 27 14.21 -4.23 8.04
CA LEU A 27 13.56 -4.29 6.74
C LEU A 27 14.49 -4.94 5.71
N ASP A 28 13.89 -5.73 4.83
CA ASP A 28 14.59 -6.24 3.67
C ASP A 28 15.10 -5.08 2.79
N LYS A 29 16.28 -5.27 2.20
CA LYS A 29 16.81 -4.28 1.26
C LYS A 29 15.92 -4.23 0.02
N PHE A 30 15.65 -3.01 -0.45
CA PHE A 30 14.93 -2.83 -1.70
C PHE A 30 15.73 -3.50 -2.85
N PRO A 31 15.10 -4.39 -3.64
CA PRO A 31 15.79 -5.17 -4.68
C PRO A 31 16.03 -4.30 -5.93
N THR A 32 16.99 -3.40 -5.85
CA THR A 32 17.33 -2.44 -6.93
C THR A 32 17.63 -3.11 -8.26
N GLU A 33 18.18 -4.32 -8.24
CA GLU A 33 18.49 -5.11 -9.43
C GLU A 33 17.23 -5.59 -10.18
N ARG A 34 16.05 -5.58 -9.53
CA ARG A 34 14.79 -6.03 -10.13
C ARG A 34 13.95 -4.93 -10.73
N VAL A 35 14.28 -3.67 -10.51
CA VAL A 35 13.48 -2.54 -11.04
C VAL A 35 13.50 -2.41 -12.56
N THR A 36 14.45 -3.08 -13.23
CA THR A 36 14.56 -3.16 -14.70
C THR A 36 14.37 -4.59 -15.23
N ASP A 37 14.18 -5.57 -14.37
CA ASP A 37 13.88 -6.96 -14.74
C ASP A 37 12.42 -7.07 -15.19
N LEU A 38 12.20 -7.16 -16.50
CA LEU A 38 10.85 -7.24 -17.07
C LEU A 38 10.05 -8.43 -16.54
N ALA A 39 10.69 -9.59 -16.33
CA ALA A 39 10.01 -10.76 -15.80
C ALA A 39 9.53 -10.54 -14.36
N ALA A 40 10.36 -9.91 -13.52
CA ALA A 40 9.99 -9.54 -12.17
C ALA A 40 8.86 -8.51 -12.15
N LEU A 41 8.92 -7.50 -13.02
CA LEU A 41 7.90 -6.44 -13.14
C LEU A 41 6.54 -7.01 -13.61
N GLN A 42 6.56 -7.88 -14.63
CA GLN A 42 5.35 -8.55 -15.12
C GLN A 42 4.73 -9.46 -14.06
N ASN A 43 5.55 -10.22 -13.32
CA ASN A 43 5.08 -11.02 -12.21
C ASN A 43 4.49 -10.15 -11.08
N GLY A 44 5.14 -9.03 -10.76
CA GLY A 44 4.63 -8.06 -9.80
C GLY A 44 3.27 -7.48 -10.22
N ALA A 45 3.12 -7.11 -11.50
CA ALA A 45 1.85 -6.63 -12.04
C ALA A 45 0.75 -7.69 -11.96
N LYS A 46 1.08 -8.96 -12.23
CA LYS A 46 0.16 -10.09 -12.06
C LYS A 46 -0.29 -10.25 -10.61
N ILE A 47 0.65 -10.22 -9.66
CA ILE A 47 0.34 -10.33 -8.23
C ILE A 47 -0.53 -9.16 -7.79
N PHE A 48 -0.18 -7.92 -8.18
CA PHE A 48 -0.94 -6.74 -7.83
C PHE A 48 -2.37 -6.82 -8.35
N ALA A 49 -2.57 -7.09 -9.63
CA ALA A 49 -3.89 -7.11 -10.26
C ALA A 49 -4.79 -8.24 -9.71
N ASN A 50 -4.22 -9.40 -9.36
CA ASN A 50 -4.99 -10.56 -8.93
C ASN A 50 -5.28 -10.58 -7.42
N TYR A 51 -4.41 -9.98 -6.60
CA TYR A 51 -4.52 -10.06 -5.14
C TYR A 51 -4.68 -8.70 -4.47
N CYS A 52 -3.81 -7.74 -4.77
CA CYS A 52 -3.81 -6.45 -4.06
C CYS A 52 -4.96 -5.53 -4.51
N LEU A 53 -5.25 -5.51 -5.83
CA LEU A 53 -6.26 -4.64 -6.43
C LEU A 53 -7.70 -4.96 -5.96
N ASN A 54 -7.91 -6.08 -5.31
CA ASN A 54 -9.21 -6.38 -4.69
C ASN A 54 -9.55 -5.41 -3.56
N CYS A 55 -8.53 -4.92 -2.84
CA CYS A 55 -8.68 -4.03 -1.70
C CYS A 55 -7.93 -2.70 -1.86
N HIS A 56 -6.78 -2.70 -2.56
CA HIS A 56 -5.93 -1.53 -2.73
C HIS A 56 -5.96 -1.00 -4.15
N ALA A 57 -6.36 0.25 -4.34
CA ALA A 57 -6.26 0.91 -5.63
C ALA A 57 -4.81 1.31 -5.97
N ALA A 58 -4.55 1.48 -7.26
CA ALA A 58 -3.48 2.30 -7.80
C ALA A 58 -4.14 3.33 -8.76
N ALA A 59 -4.92 4.25 -8.17
CA ALA A 59 -5.87 5.10 -8.90
C ALA A 59 -5.21 6.15 -9.81
N PHE A 60 -3.90 6.38 -9.67
CA PHE A 60 -3.13 7.24 -10.56
C PHE A 60 -2.40 6.45 -11.66
N MET A 61 -2.56 5.11 -11.70
CA MET A 61 -2.01 4.24 -12.72
C MET A 61 -3.12 3.73 -13.63
N ARG A 62 -2.87 3.71 -14.93
CA ARG A 62 -3.78 3.13 -15.94
C ARG A 62 -3.28 1.76 -16.37
N PHE A 63 -4.18 0.84 -16.70
CA PHE A 63 -3.82 -0.50 -17.18
C PHE A 63 -2.97 -0.46 -18.45
N ASN A 64 -3.17 0.50 -19.36
CA ASN A 64 -2.38 0.62 -20.58
C ASN A 64 -0.88 0.90 -20.32
N ARG A 65 -0.52 1.39 -19.13
CA ARG A 65 0.90 1.59 -18.74
C ARG A 65 1.65 0.27 -18.51
N LEU A 66 0.93 -0.84 -18.37
CA LEU A 66 1.56 -2.16 -18.30
C LEU A 66 2.25 -2.55 -19.63
N LYS A 67 1.98 -1.83 -20.72
CA LYS A 67 2.76 -1.95 -21.96
C LYS A 67 4.22 -1.53 -21.77
N ASP A 68 4.51 -0.62 -20.84
CA ASP A 68 5.87 -0.14 -20.58
C ASP A 68 6.78 -1.22 -20.00
N ILE A 69 6.18 -2.27 -19.43
CA ILE A 69 6.89 -3.46 -18.95
C ILE A 69 6.81 -4.64 -19.94
N GLY A 70 6.53 -4.36 -21.21
CA GLY A 70 6.57 -5.34 -22.30
C GLY A 70 5.33 -6.20 -22.47
N LEU A 71 4.20 -5.89 -21.79
CA LEU A 71 2.95 -6.61 -21.99
C LEU A 71 2.20 -6.08 -23.22
N THR A 72 1.63 -6.97 -24.00
CA THR A 72 0.70 -6.60 -25.08
C THR A 72 -0.66 -6.21 -24.52
N GLU A 73 -1.43 -5.43 -25.27
CA GLU A 73 -2.80 -5.07 -24.87
C GLU A 73 -3.68 -6.29 -24.66
N GLN A 74 -3.51 -7.31 -25.50
CA GLN A 74 -4.27 -8.56 -25.38
C GLN A 74 -3.92 -9.29 -24.07
N GLN A 75 -2.62 -9.39 -23.73
CA GLN A 75 -2.20 -10.00 -22.47
C GLN A 75 -2.76 -9.25 -21.25
N ILE A 76 -2.82 -7.91 -21.31
CA ILE A 76 -3.41 -7.10 -20.24
C ILE A 76 -4.91 -7.40 -20.12
N LYS A 77 -5.65 -7.42 -21.23
CA LYS A 77 -7.08 -7.71 -21.25
C LYS A 77 -7.41 -9.09 -20.70
N ASP A 78 -6.66 -10.11 -21.13
CA ASP A 78 -6.97 -11.50 -20.79
C ASP A 78 -6.58 -11.87 -19.35
N ASN A 79 -5.58 -11.18 -18.77
CA ASN A 79 -4.96 -11.65 -17.51
C ASN A 79 -4.98 -10.65 -16.36
N LEU A 80 -5.24 -9.36 -16.61
CA LEU A 80 -5.05 -8.31 -15.60
C LEU A 80 -6.22 -7.32 -15.51
N LEU A 81 -7.09 -7.27 -16.49
CA LEU A 81 -8.14 -6.25 -16.64
C LEU A 81 -9.48 -6.72 -16.02
N PHE A 82 -9.48 -7.05 -14.72
CA PHE A 82 -10.67 -7.60 -14.07
C PHE A 82 -11.75 -6.58 -13.71
N PRO A 83 -11.42 -5.36 -13.21
CA PRO A 83 -12.44 -4.42 -12.74
C PRO A 83 -13.06 -3.55 -13.84
N THR A 84 -12.60 -3.66 -15.08
CA THR A 84 -13.04 -2.84 -16.21
C THR A 84 -12.80 -3.54 -17.55
N GLU A 85 -13.40 -3.03 -18.61
CA GLU A 85 -13.20 -3.55 -19.98
C GLU A 85 -12.20 -2.69 -20.80
N LYS A 86 -11.80 -1.53 -20.28
CA LYS A 86 -10.99 -0.55 -21.03
C LYS A 86 -9.59 -0.43 -20.42
N VAL A 87 -8.56 -0.78 -21.21
CA VAL A 87 -7.16 -0.63 -20.79
C VAL A 87 -6.76 0.82 -20.49
N GLY A 88 -7.51 1.79 -20.98
CA GLY A 88 -7.32 3.21 -20.65
C GLY A 88 -7.79 3.60 -19.26
N ASP A 89 -8.54 2.76 -18.57
CA ASP A 89 -9.06 3.06 -17.24
C ASP A 89 -7.96 2.94 -16.18
N VAL A 90 -8.18 3.64 -15.07
CA VAL A 90 -7.27 3.59 -13.91
C VAL A 90 -7.55 2.35 -13.05
N MET A 91 -6.53 1.91 -12.30
CA MET A 91 -6.60 0.73 -11.44
C MET A 91 -7.35 1.04 -10.14
N LYS A 92 -8.68 1.07 -10.23
CA LYS A 92 -9.58 1.28 -9.08
C LYS A 92 -10.09 -0.04 -8.54
N VAL A 93 -10.39 -0.07 -7.24
CA VAL A 93 -11.07 -1.19 -6.58
C VAL A 93 -12.58 -1.06 -6.69
N SER A 94 -13.27 -2.19 -6.65
CA SER A 94 -14.74 -2.24 -6.51
C SER A 94 -15.19 -2.12 -5.06
N LEU A 95 -14.30 -2.28 -4.10
CA LEU A 95 -14.58 -2.19 -2.67
C LEU A 95 -15.07 -0.78 -2.30
N ASN A 96 -16.27 -0.71 -1.75
CA ASN A 96 -16.84 0.54 -1.27
C ASN A 96 -16.10 1.02 -0.01
N PRO A 97 -15.66 2.29 0.07
CA PRO A 97 -14.94 2.80 1.23
C PRO A 97 -15.70 2.69 2.55
N LYS A 98 -17.05 2.79 2.54
CA LYS A 98 -17.88 2.64 3.72
C LYS A 98 -17.85 1.20 4.23
N ASP A 99 -18.03 0.24 3.33
CA ASP A 99 -18.00 -1.18 3.66
C ASP A 99 -16.59 -1.61 4.13
N ALA A 100 -15.55 -1.08 3.46
CA ALA A 100 -14.17 -1.31 3.87
C ALA A 100 -13.90 -0.85 5.31
N LYS A 101 -14.39 0.33 5.67
CA LYS A 101 -14.26 0.87 7.03
C LYS A 101 -15.01 0.02 8.05
N GLU A 102 -16.20 -0.47 7.70
CA GLU A 102 -16.99 -1.34 8.56
C GLU A 102 -16.31 -2.69 8.78
N TRP A 103 -15.79 -3.31 7.73
CA TRP A 103 -15.19 -4.64 7.79
C TRP A 103 -13.78 -4.67 8.36
N PHE A 104 -12.96 -3.65 8.07
CA PHE A 104 -11.53 -3.62 8.41
C PHE A 104 -11.16 -2.54 9.42
N GLY A 105 -12.12 -1.72 9.85
CA GLY A 105 -11.86 -0.56 10.72
C GLY A 105 -11.27 0.66 9.99
N ALA A 106 -10.76 0.49 8.78
CA ALA A 106 -10.20 1.55 7.94
C ALA A 106 -10.36 1.21 6.45
N THR A 107 -10.40 2.24 5.60
CA THR A 107 -10.32 2.04 4.15
C THR A 107 -8.88 1.72 3.77
N PRO A 108 -8.61 0.63 3.01
CA PRO A 108 -7.27 0.34 2.53
C PRO A 108 -6.69 1.50 1.71
N PRO A 109 -5.44 1.89 1.95
CA PRO A 109 -4.84 3.02 1.24
C PRO A 109 -4.56 2.70 -0.23
N ASP A 110 -4.53 3.75 -1.06
CA ASP A 110 -4.04 3.69 -2.43
C ASP A 110 -2.52 3.43 -2.45
N LEU A 111 -2.07 2.48 -3.28
CA LEU A 111 -0.67 2.05 -3.32
C LEU A 111 0.14 2.68 -4.46
N THR A 112 -0.42 3.61 -5.23
CA THR A 112 0.26 4.19 -6.41
C THR A 112 1.65 4.75 -6.10
N LEU A 113 1.83 5.37 -4.93
CA LEU A 113 3.06 6.06 -4.54
C LEU A 113 3.77 5.44 -3.32
N VAL A 114 3.27 4.34 -2.78
CA VAL A 114 3.81 3.75 -1.53
C VAL A 114 5.22 3.18 -1.70
N ALA A 115 5.56 2.70 -2.89
CA ALA A 115 6.87 2.12 -3.20
C ALA A 115 7.88 3.12 -3.78
N ARG A 116 7.66 4.43 -3.60
CA ARG A 116 8.54 5.49 -4.10
C ARG A 116 9.45 6.05 -3.03
#